data_1e38e167fad2c3f3204c389e31f64f60
#
_entry.id   1e38e167fad2c3f3204c389e31f64f60
#
_cell.length_a   1.000
_cell.length_b   1.000
_cell.length_c   1.000
_cell.angle_alpha   90.00
_cell.angle_beta   90.00
_cell.angle_gamma   90.00
#
_symmetry.space_group_name_H-M   'P 1'
#
loop_
_entity.id
_entity.type
_entity.pdbx_description
1 polymer ?
#
loop_
_entity_poly.entity_id
_entity_poly.type
_entity_poly.pdbx_seq_one_letter_code
_entity_poly.pdbx_strand_id
1 'polypeptide(L)'
;MTHLLPTTPVTTEAEAEKAARTSAISIIIGVIVGIIGAVWMATQPQIAAEAIAAAEAQTPGAGAIVEATMQGTIWFGYAMIVVQAVFAFIQWRSPKKWVAFLFLALLALGLLSVVASPFAAAMNPNAPVTPMWQVALSGVIMVIQIILHVTGLKGIKKLDQLQMDAAR
;
A
#
# COMPACT_ATOMS: atom_id res chain seq x y z
N MET A 1 5.01 5.34 -23.27
CA MET A 1 5.18 4.57 -22.02
C MET A 1 6.50 4.86 -21.28
N THR A 2 7.37 5.70 -21.78
CA THR A 2 8.73 5.95 -21.25
C THR A 2 8.79 6.77 -19.95
N HIS A 3 7.73 7.50 -19.56
CA HIS A 3 7.74 8.42 -18.41
C HIS A 3 7.41 7.76 -17.06
N LEU A 4 7.29 6.44 -17.00
CA LEU A 4 7.02 5.70 -15.76
C LEU A 4 8.27 5.42 -14.92
N LEU A 5 9.47 5.64 -15.48
CA LEU A 5 10.72 5.37 -14.79
C LEU A 5 11.33 6.66 -14.22
N PRO A 6 11.89 6.62 -13.01
CA PRO A 6 12.50 7.79 -12.37
C PRO A 6 13.74 8.32 -13.11
N THR A 7 14.34 7.48 -13.98
CA THR A 7 15.53 7.83 -14.79
C THR A 7 15.20 8.63 -16.04
N THR A 8 13.93 8.62 -16.51
CA THR A 8 13.56 9.33 -17.75
C THR A 8 13.63 10.84 -17.53
N PRO A 9 14.30 11.60 -18.44
CA PRO A 9 14.31 13.05 -18.37
C PRO A 9 12.90 13.63 -18.52
N VAL A 10 12.58 14.65 -17.74
CA VAL A 10 11.31 15.37 -17.78
C VAL A 10 11.66 16.82 -18.13
N THR A 11 11.30 17.23 -19.33
CA THR A 11 11.73 18.51 -19.93
C THR A 11 10.58 19.49 -20.15
N THR A 12 9.38 18.97 -20.42
CA THR A 12 8.19 19.77 -20.70
C THR A 12 7.17 19.70 -19.56
N GLU A 13 6.27 20.69 -19.50
CA GLU A 13 5.20 20.72 -18.50
C GLU A 13 4.26 19.51 -18.63
N ALA A 14 3.91 19.12 -19.86
CA ALA A 14 3.07 17.95 -20.10
C ALA A 14 3.72 16.63 -19.63
N GLU A 15 5.04 16.50 -19.77
CA GLU A 15 5.80 15.37 -19.24
C GLU A 15 5.85 15.39 -17.71
N ALA A 16 6.03 16.58 -17.12
CA ALA A 16 6.04 16.77 -15.68
C ALA A 16 4.69 16.41 -15.07
N GLU A 17 3.59 16.80 -15.68
CA GLU A 17 2.25 16.45 -15.24
C GLU A 17 1.98 14.94 -15.32
N LYS A 18 2.35 14.29 -16.44
CA LYS A 18 2.24 12.83 -16.56
C LYS A 18 3.07 12.10 -15.51
N ALA A 19 4.30 12.53 -15.28
CA ALA A 19 5.15 11.97 -14.25
C ALA A 19 4.57 12.20 -12.84
N ALA A 20 4.04 13.40 -12.55
CA ALA A 20 3.41 13.70 -11.26
C ALA A 20 2.22 12.77 -10.95
N ARG A 21 1.41 12.44 -11.96
CA ARG A 21 0.26 11.54 -11.82
C ARG A 21 0.63 10.08 -11.54
N THR A 22 1.90 9.66 -11.74
CA THR A 22 2.32 8.30 -11.41
C THR A 22 2.18 7.98 -9.91
N SER A 23 2.31 9.00 -9.05
CA SER A 23 2.06 8.84 -7.62
C SER A 23 0.58 8.49 -7.33
N ALA A 24 -0.37 9.07 -8.07
CA ALA A 24 -1.78 8.70 -7.95
C ALA A 24 -2.04 7.26 -8.45
N ILE A 25 -1.39 6.86 -9.55
CA ILE A 25 -1.47 5.48 -10.07
C ILE A 25 -0.99 4.49 -9.00
N SER A 26 0.10 4.81 -8.30
CA SER A 26 0.58 3.97 -7.20
C SER A 26 -0.48 3.78 -6.11
N ILE A 27 -1.15 4.85 -5.68
CA ILE A 27 -2.22 4.76 -4.68
C ILE A 27 -3.41 3.95 -5.20
N ILE A 28 -3.79 4.12 -6.47
CA ILE A 28 -4.86 3.33 -7.11
C ILE A 28 -4.53 1.84 -7.09
N ILE A 29 -3.27 1.46 -7.38
CA ILE A 29 -2.82 0.07 -7.27
C ILE A 29 -3.03 -0.43 -5.82
N GLY A 30 -2.68 0.36 -4.82
CA GLY A 30 -2.92 0.04 -3.41
C GLY A 30 -4.40 -0.18 -3.09
N VAL A 31 -5.29 0.68 -3.61
CA VAL A 31 -6.75 0.53 -3.46
C VAL A 31 -7.24 -0.77 -4.09
N ILE A 32 -6.80 -1.09 -5.32
CA ILE A 32 -7.19 -2.32 -6.02
C ILE A 32 -6.72 -3.55 -5.24
N VAL A 33 -5.46 -3.57 -4.81
CA VAL A 33 -4.90 -4.67 -4.00
C VAL A 33 -5.65 -4.81 -2.67
N GLY A 34 -5.98 -3.68 -2.03
CA GLY A 34 -6.78 -3.67 -0.79
C GLY A 34 -8.17 -4.27 -1.00
N ILE A 35 -8.86 -3.91 -2.08
CA ILE A 35 -10.17 -4.49 -2.44
C ILE A 35 -10.05 -5.99 -2.70
N ILE A 36 -9.05 -6.42 -3.48
CA ILE A 36 -8.83 -7.85 -3.75
C ILE A 36 -8.59 -8.60 -2.44
N GLY A 37 -7.75 -8.06 -1.55
CA GLY A 37 -7.48 -8.65 -0.24
C GLY A 37 -8.74 -8.74 0.64
N ALA A 38 -9.57 -7.70 0.65
CA ALA A 38 -10.83 -7.68 1.39
C ALA A 38 -11.83 -8.73 0.86
N VAL A 39 -11.97 -8.85 -0.46
CA VAL A 39 -12.81 -9.87 -1.10
C VAL A 39 -12.27 -11.27 -0.80
N TRP A 40 -10.96 -11.47 -0.91
CA TRP A 40 -10.31 -12.73 -0.58
C TRP A 40 -10.61 -13.15 0.86
N MET A 41 -10.42 -12.27 1.83
CA MET A 41 -10.72 -12.55 3.23
C MET A 41 -12.20 -12.90 3.46
N ALA A 42 -13.12 -12.19 2.79
CA ALA A 42 -14.55 -12.46 2.90
C ALA A 42 -14.96 -13.84 2.32
N THR A 43 -14.19 -14.38 1.39
CA THR A 43 -14.43 -15.71 0.79
C THR A 43 -13.80 -16.86 1.56
N GLN A 44 -13.08 -16.57 2.65
CA GLN A 44 -12.33 -17.56 3.45
C GLN A 44 -12.74 -17.54 4.94
N PRO A 45 -14.05 -17.69 5.28
CA PRO A 45 -14.51 -17.60 6.67
C PRO A 45 -13.91 -18.70 7.56
N GLN A 46 -13.50 -19.83 6.98
CA GLN A 46 -12.86 -20.93 7.69
C GLN A 46 -11.52 -20.52 8.33
N ILE A 47 -10.75 -19.62 7.71
CA ILE A 47 -9.46 -19.13 8.28
C ILE A 47 -9.73 -18.39 9.60
N ALA A 48 -10.78 -17.57 9.63
CA ALA A 48 -11.18 -16.88 10.84
C ALA A 48 -11.66 -17.88 11.93
N ALA A 49 -12.51 -18.83 11.55
CA ALA A 49 -13.02 -19.84 12.47
C ALA A 49 -11.91 -20.71 13.07
N GLU A 50 -10.94 -21.14 12.25
CA GLU A 50 -9.78 -21.91 12.71
C GLU A 50 -8.90 -21.10 13.68
N ALA A 51 -8.65 -19.82 13.41
CA ALA A 51 -7.85 -18.95 14.28
C ALA A 51 -8.54 -18.75 15.64
N ILE A 52 -9.87 -18.55 15.65
CA ILE A 52 -10.68 -18.40 16.86
C ILE A 52 -10.64 -19.70 17.66
N ALA A 53 -10.89 -20.85 17.03
CA ALA A 53 -10.88 -22.16 17.68
C ALA A 53 -9.50 -22.51 18.27
N ALA A 54 -8.42 -22.21 17.54
CA ALA A 54 -7.06 -22.43 18.01
C ALA A 54 -6.73 -21.57 19.25
N ALA A 55 -7.17 -20.31 19.27
CA ALA A 55 -6.96 -19.42 20.40
C ALA A 55 -7.75 -19.90 21.63
N GLU A 56 -9.01 -20.29 21.45
CA GLU A 56 -9.86 -20.81 22.54
C GLU A 56 -9.32 -22.12 23.14
N ALA A 57 -8.74 -23.00 22.30
CA ALA A 57 -8.11 -24.24 22.75
C ALA A 57 -6.83 -24.00 23.57
N GLN A 58 -6.12 -22.92 23.33
CA GLN A 58 -4.90 -22.55 24.09
C GLN A 58 -5.23 -21.84 25.40
N THR A 59 -6.23 -20.98 25.39
CA THR A 59 -6.62 -20.17 26.55
C THR A 59 -8.12 -19.91 26.51
N PRO A 60 -8.89 -20.39 27.48
CA PRO A 60 -10.32 -20.16 27.57
C PRO A 60 -10.63 -18.64 27.55
N GLY A 61 -11.55 -18.22 26.68
CA GLY A 61 -11.91 -16.82 26.46
C GLY A 61 -11.05 -16.05 25.45
N ALA A 62 -9.92 -16.61 25.00
CA ALA A 62 -9.08 -15.96 23.99
C ALA A 62 -9.76 -15.92 22.61
N GLY A 63 -10.64 -16.84 22.29
CA GLY A 63 -11.40 -16.86 21.04
C GLY A 63 -12.18 -15.56 20.81
N ALA A 64 -12.86 -15.06 21.84
CA ALA A 64 -13.62 -13.81 21.76
C ALA A 64 -12.73 -12.60 21.51
N ILE A 65 -11.52 -12.57 22.07
CA ILE A 65 -10.54 -11.48 21.85
C ILE A 65 -10.05 -11.51 20.41
N VAL A 66 -9.72 -12.70 19.88
CA VAL A 66 -9.29 -12.88 18.50
C VAL A 66 -10.38 -12.45 17.54
N GLU A 67 -11.63 -12.87 17.76
CA GLU A 67 -12.78 -12.47 16.93
C GLU A 67 -12.95 -10.96 16.89
N ALA A 68 -12.98 -10.27 18.05
CA ALA A 68 -13.10 -8.83 18.14
C ALA A 68 -11.94 -8.09 17.43
N THR A 69 -10.71 -8.61 17.57
CA THR A 69 -9.52 -8.06 16.92
C THR A 69 -9.61 -8.21 15.39
N MET A 70 -10.05 -9.39 14.92
CA MET A 70 -10.22 -9.63 13.48
C MET A 70 -11.31 -8.74 12.89
N GLN A 71 -12.45 -8.59 13.54
CA GLN A 71 -13.51 -7.67 13.10
C GLN A 71 -13.00 -6.23 13.05
N GLY A 72 -12.30 -5.76 14.10
CA GLY A 72 -11.68 -4.43 14.12
C GLY A 72 -10.71 -4.23 12.97
N THR A 73 -9.87 -5.22 12.66
CA THR A 73 -8.92 -5.19 11.55
C THR A 73 -9.62 -5.10 10.20
N ILE A 74 -10.70 -5.85 10.00
CA ILE A 74 -11.49 -5.81 8.76
C ILE A 74 -12.12 -4.42 8.55
N TRP A 75 -12.77 -3.86 9.57
CA TRP A 75 -13.37 -2.53 9.49
C TRP A 75 -12.32 -1.44 9.25
N PHE A 76 -11.18 -1.53 9.94
CA PHE A 76 -10.06 -0.63 9.72
C PHE A 76 -9.52 -0.75 8.28
N GLY A 77 -9.43 -1.97 7.74
CA GLY A 77 -9.04 -2.21 6.35
C GLY A 77 -9.98 -1.53 5.35
N TYR A 78 -11.30 -1.67 5.52
CA TYR A 78 -12.28 -0.98 4.66
C TYR A 78 -12.17 0.54 4.76
N ALA A 79 -12.04 1.08 5.97
CA ALA A 79 -11.84 2.50 6.17
C ALA A 79 -10.57 3.00 5.47
N MET A 80 -9.48 2.25 5.55
CA MET A 80 -8.22 2.60 4.87
C MET A 80 -8.30 2.54 3.35
N ILE A 81 -9.08 1.61 2.77
CA ILE A 81 -9.34 1.57 1.32
C ILE A 81 -10.05 2.86 0.88
N VAL A 82 -11.08 3.29 1.63
CA VAL A 82 -11.80 4.54 1.34
C VAL A 82 -10.88 5.74 1.45
N VAL A 83 -10.09 5.84 2.51
CA VAL A 83 -9.11 6.92 2.72
C VAL A 83 -8.10 6.96 1.56
N GLN A 84 -7.56 5.81 1.17
CA GLN A 84 -6.65 5.72 0.03
C GLN A 84 -7.30 6.15 -1.28
N ALA A 85 -8.56 5.78 -1.53
CA ALA A 85 -9.30 6.20 -2.72
C ALA A 85 -9.47 7.72 -2.78
N VAL A 86 -9.77 8.37 -1.65
CA VAL A 86 -9.84 9.83 -1.55
C VAL A 86 -8.48 10.46 -1.85
N PHE A 87 -7.39 9.94 -1.27
CA PHE A 87 -6.05 10.45 -1.56
C PHE A 87 -5.62 10.20 -3.02
N ALA A 88 -6.00 9.07 -3.61
CA ALA A 88 -5.77 8.79 -5.03
C ALA A 88 -6.45 9.85 -5.91
N PHE A 89 -7.72 10.18 -5.61
CA PHE A 89 -8.46 11.22 -6.33
C PHE A 89 -7.82 12.61 -6.18
N ILE A 90 -7.46 13.00 -4.96
CA ILE A 90 -6.77 14.27 -4.69
C ILE A 90 -5.45 14.33 -5.47
N GLN A 91 -4.65 13.27 -5.39
CA GLN A 91 -3.35 13.19 -6.03
C GLN A 91 -3.44 13.15 -7.56
N TRP A 92 -4.53 12.57 -8.11
CA TRP A 92 -4.79 12.60 -9.54
C TRP A 92 -5.14 13.99 -10.05
N ARG A 93 -6.00 14.71 -9.31
CA ARG A 93 -6.49 16.02 -9.70
C ARG A 93 -5.48 17.14 -9.43
N SER A 94 -4.75 17.06 -8.34
CA SER A 94 -3.77 18.06 -7.91
C SER A 94 -2.61 17.37 -7.19
N PRO A 95 -1.58 16.94 -7.91
CA PRO A 95 -0.46 16.23 -7.33
C PRO A 95 0.23 17.04 -6.23
N LYS A 96 0.29 16.50 -5.02
CA LYS A 96 0.90 17.14 -3.84
C LYS A 96 2.11 16.35 -3.36
N LYS A 97 3.23 17.04 -3.10
CA LYS A 97 4.47 16.42 -2.61
C LYS A 97 4.25 15.67 -1.30
N TRP A 98 3.52 16.27 -0.34
CA TRP A 98 3.32 15.70 0.97
C TRP A 98 2.53 14.37 0.92
N VAL A 99 1.53 14.25 0.01
CA VAL A 99 0.80 13.00 -0.19
C VAL A 99 1.74 11.91 -0.70
N ALA A 100 2.56 12.24 -1.71
CA ALA A 100 3.51 11.28 -2.26
C ALA A 100 4.54 10.83 -1.22
N PHE A 101 5.05 11.74 -0.36
CA PHE A 101 5.94 11.40 0.74
C PHE A 101 5.27 10.55 1.81
N LEU A 102 4.03 10.86 2.18
CA LEU A 102 3.26 10.08 3.15
C LEU A 102 3.13 8.63 2.70
N PHE A 103 2.68 8.42 1.45
CA PHE A 103 2.52 7.07 0.92
C PHE A 103 3.85 6.36 0.71
N LEU A 104 4.91 7.07 0.32
CA LEU A 104 6.25 6.49 0.23
C LEU A 104 6.75 5.98 1.60
N ALA A 105 6.51 6.75 2.66
CA ALA A 105 6.86 6.33 4.03
C ALA A 105 6.06 5.10 4.46
N LEU A 106 4.74 5.08 4.20
CA LEU A 106 3.89 3.93 4.50
C LEU A 106 4.30 2.67 3.72
N LEU A 107 4.65 2.81 2.43
CA LEU A 107 5.15 1.71 1.61
C LEU A 107 6.50 1.20 2.10
N ALA A 108 7.40 2.08 2.53
CA ALA A 108 8.69 1.67 3.11
C ALA A 108 8.51 0.86 4.39
N LEU A 109 7.61 1.32 5.29
CA LEU A 109 7.25 0.57 6.50
C LEU A 109 6.58 -0.77 6.16
N GLY A 110 5.67 -0.79 5.18
CA GLY A 110 5.04 -2.02 4.68
C GLY A 110 6.06 -3.00 4.12
N LEU A 111 7.02 -2.53 3.32
CA LEU A 111 8.08 -3.36 2.77
C LEU A 111 8.97 -3.96 3.87
N LEU A 112 9.32 -3.16 4.89
CA LEU A 112 10.04 -3.67 6.05
C LEU A 112 9.25 -4.77 6.77
N SER A 113 7.94 -4.60 6.95
CA SER A 113 7.07 -5.62 7.55
C SER A 113 7.03 -6.91 6.71
N VAL A 114 6.95 -6.79 5.37
CA VAL A 114 6.99 -7.95 4.45
C VAL A 114 8.33 -8.69 4.56
N VAL A 115 9.44 -7.97 4.60
CA VAL A 115 10.78 -8.57 4.75
C VAL A 115 10.96 -9.20 6.13
N ALA A 116 10.40 -8.58 7.18
CA ALA A 116 10.50 -9.09 8.54
C ALA A 116 9.59 -10.31 8.81
N SER A 117 8.53 -10.51 8.02
CA SER A 117 7.51 -11.54 8.29
C SER A 117 8.06 -12.97 8.37
N PRO A 118 8.98 -13.45 7.52
CA PRO A 118 9.56 -14.78 7.64
C PRO A 118 10.37 -14.96 8.95
N PHE A 119 11.05 -13.91 9.40
CA PHE A 119 11.83 -13.95 10.65
C PHE A 119 10.90 -13.98 11.87
N ALA A 120 9.82 -13.20 11.84
CA ALA A 120 8.82 -13.21 12.89
C ALA A 120 8.12 -14.57 13.00
N ALA A 121 7.79 -15.22 11.88
CA ALA A 121 7.24 -16.58 11.85
C ALA A 121 8.23 -17.62 12.41
N ALA A 122 9.53 -17.47 12.15
CA ALA A 122 10.54 -18.36 12.71
C ALA A 122 10.72 -18.23 14.24
N MET A 123 10.43 -17.04 14.79
CA MET A 123 10.48 -16.77 16.23
C MET A 123 9.19 -17.20 16.98
N ASN A 124 8.08 -17.37 16.29
CA ASN A 124 6.81 -17.81 16.86
C ASN A 124 6.26 -18.99 16.05
N PRO A 125 6.51 -20.24 16.49
CA PRO A 125 6.05 -21.45 15.78
C PRO A 125 4.52 -21.55 15.63
N ASN A 126 3.77 -20.82 16.45
CA ASN A 126 2.30 -20.80 16.41
C ASN A 126 1.75 -19.65 15.54
N ALA A 127 2.61 -18.80 14.95
CA ALA A 127 2.14 -17.77 14.05
C ALA A 127 1.65 -18.36 12.72
N PRO A 128 0.55 -17.87 12.16
CA PRO A 128 0.09 -18.32 10.85
C PRO A 128 1.15 -18.02 9.80
N VAL A 129 1.59 -19.08 9.09
CA VAL A 129 2.65 -18.96 8.06
C VAL A 129 2.04 -18.41 6.79
N THR A 130 2.42 -17.19 6.43
CA THR A 130 2.06 -16.63 5.11
C THR A 130 2.84 -17.37 4.02
N PRO A 131 2.16 -17.90 2.99
CA PRO A 131 2.85 -18.56 1.88
C PRO A 131 3.89 -17.65 1.21
N MET A 132 5.09 -18.18 0.94
CA MET A 132 6.20 -17.40 0.39
C MET A 132 5.87 -16.68 -0.92
N TRP A 133 5.00 -17.26 -1.75
CA TRP A 133 4.58 -16.61 -2.99
C TRP A 133 3.77 -15.33 -2.73
N GLN A 134 2.96 -15.28 -1.65
CA GLN A 134 2.22 -14.07 -1.26
C GLN A 134 3.19 -12.99 -0.75
N VAL A 135 4.18 -13.38 0.05
CA VAL A 135 5.24 -12.49 0.53
C VAL A 135 5.99 -11.88 -0.66
N ALA A 136 6.41 -12.73 -1.61
CA ALA A 136 7.11 -12.28 -2.81
C ALA A 136 6.24 -11.35 -3.68
N LEU A 137 4.99 -11.72 -3.92
CA LEU A 137 4.04 -10.91 -4.71
C LEU A 137 3.82 -9.54 -4.06
N SER A 138 3.58 -9.50 -2.75
CA SER A 138 3.41 -8.26 -1.99
C SER A 138 4.66 -7.39 -2.08
N GLY A 139 5.84 -7.97 -1.93
CA GLY A 139 7.12 -7.27 -2.08
C GLY A 139 7.29 -6.64 -3.47
N VAL A 140 7.01 -7.41 -4.53
CA VAL A 140 7.08 -6.91 -5.92
C VAL A 140 6.11 -5.74 -6.14
N ILE A 141 4.85 -5.87 -5.69
CA ILE A 141 3.86 -4.80 -5.81
C ILE A 141 4.33 -3.53 -5.08
N MET A 142 4.84 -3.66 -3.86
CA MET A 142 5.34 -2.52 -3.08
C MET A 142 6.53 -1.85 -3.75
N VAL A 143 7.47 -2.61 -4.32
CA VAL A 143 8.61 -2.04 -5.07
C VAL A 143 8.11 -1.25 -6.29
N ILE A 144 7.16 -1.78 -7.05
CA ILE A 144 6.54 -1.06 -8.17
C ILE A 144 5.89 0.25 -7.69
N GLN A 145 5.15 0.22 -6.59
CA GLN A 145 4.51 1.40 -6.03
C GLN A 145 5.54 2.44 -5.56
N ILE A 146 6.64 2.03 -4.94
CA ILE A 146 7.74 2.92 -4.55
C ILE A 146 8.35 3.60 -5.78
N ILE A 147 8.63 2.86 -6.85
CA ILE A 147 9.16 3.41 -8.10
C ILE A 147 8.20 4.47 -8.66
N LEU A 148 6.90 4.19 -8.68
CA LEU A 148 5.89 5.13 -9.16
C LEU A 148 5.79 6.38 -8.29
N HIS A 149 5.91 6.29 -6.97
CA HIS A 149 5.93 7.45 -6.08
C HIS A 149 7.19 8.29 -6.25
N VAL A 150 8.37 7.67 -6.41
CA VAL A 150 9.63 8.38 -6.68
C VAL A 150 9.54 9.13 -8.02
N THR A 151 9.00 8.49 -9.05
CA THR A 151 8.73 9.13 -10.35
C THR A 151 7.75 10.30 -10.21
N GLY A 152 6.68 10.10 -9.44
CA GLY A 152 5.69 11.13 -9.14
C GLY A 152 6.29 12.36 -8.44
N LEU A 153 7.12 12.14 -7.43
CA LEU A 153 7.83 13.23 -6.73
C LEU A 153 8.74 14.03 -7.67
N LYS A 154 9.46 13.35 -8.56
CA LYS A 154 10.29 14.01 -9.59
C LYS A 154 9.43 14.88 -10.53
N GLY A 155 8.29 14.33 -10.97
CA GLY A 155 7.34 15.06 -11.81
C GLY A 155 6.77 16.30 -11.12
N ILE A 156 6.33 16.19 -9.88
CA ILE A 156 5.78 17.30 -9.09
C ILE A 156 6.85 18.39 -8.90
N LYS A 157 8.08 18.00 -8.56
CA LYS A 157 9.18 18.95 -8.39
C LYS A 157 9.47 19.74 -9.68
N LYS A 158 9.48 19.03 -10.83
CA LYS A 158 9.75 19.67 -12.12
C LYS A 158 8.59 20.57 -12.55
N LEU A 159 7.35 20.17 -12.30
CA LEU A 159 6.17 20.98 -12.59
C LEU A 159 6.19 22.30 -11.82
N ASP A 160 6.49 22.26 -10.51
CA ASP A 160 6.64 23.45 -9.69
C ASP A 160 7.75 24.40 -10.23
N GLN A 161 8.88 23.83 -10.68
CA GLN A 161 9.97 24.64 -11.26
C GLN A 161 9.52 25.36 -12.54
N LEU A 162 8.89 24.63 -13.47
CA LEU A 162 8.44 25.21 -14.74
C LEU A 162 7.38 26.31 -14.53
N GLN A 163 6.48 26.11 -13.56
CA GLN A 163 5.48 27.12 -13.22
C GLN A 163 6.08 28.36 -12.56
N MET A 164 7.11 28.20 -11.71
CA MET A 164 7.83 29.34 -11.15
C MET A 164 8.61 30.12 -12.20
N ASP A 165 9.21 29.43 -13.18
CA ASP A 165 9.98 30.08 -14.25
C ASP A 165 9.05 30.83 -15.22
N ALA A 166 7.85 30.31 -15.46
CA ALA A 166 6.84 31.00 -16.30
C ALA A 166 6.20 32.22 -15.62
N ALA A 167 6.26 32.33 -14.29
CA ALA A 167 5.73 33.46 -13.53
C ALA A 167 6.75 34.63 -13.33
N ARG A 168 7.98 34.46 -13.77
CA ARG A 168 9.06 35.50 -13.74
C ARG A 168 9.15 36.27 -15.03
#